data_8f49abac723d33201624f0322a5f1cad
#
_entry.id   8f49abac723d33201624f0322a5f1cad
#
_cell.length_a   1.000
_cell.length_b   1.000
_cell.length_c   1.000
_cell.angle_alpha   90.00
_cell.angle_beta   90.00
_cell.angle_gamma   90.00
#
_symmetry.space_group_name_H-M   'P 1'
#
loop_
_entity.id
_entity.type
_entity.pdbx_description
1 polymer ?
#
loop_
_entity_poly.entity_id
_entity_poly.type
_entity_poly.pdbx_seq_one_letter_code
_entity_poly.pdbx_strand_id
1 'polypeptide(L)'
;RRVLFRSGEEGTITVKEACELFFAAHDRKEIMERVSMTKTAAFVLEKMAQTERFCNAQLFGYINDISKEEQSQFSVVCVRLDDKSIYVSFSGTDNTIVGWRENFNMGYLSETPGQLKAVDYLNHIVKEDWKKIRVGGHSKGGNLSVYASVKCDRNIQKRIVKVYSNDGPGFSEEMIQSKEYQRMLPKIKTILPESSIVGMLLEHQEKFEVVKSSKSGIQQHDAMSWEVLGSHFVYVEEVAPQSILLDETMKKWIFQLTKEQREEIVDTVFSMLDDAKIYTVDDFYNSKWKKVQELMKAKSKLSPETQELFSQALRMLWKTGNQTVKKSVKQAVLEKVEEANSLFSNDKSKKSMKSSKK
;
A
#
# COMPACT_ATOMS: atom_id res chain seq x y z
N ARG A 1 9.46 13.55 -16.08
CA ARG A 1 10.16 14.82 -15.74
C ARG A 1 10.18 14.94 -14.24
N ARG A 2 11.38 14.83 -13.65
CA ARG A 2 11.66 14.98 -12.23
C ARG A 2 11.32 16.40 -11.80
N VAL A 3 10.34 16.58 -10.93
CA VAL A 3 10.33 17.74 -10.04
C VAL A 3 11.37 17.42 -8.99
N LEU A 4 12.58 17.93 -9.23
CA LEU A 4 13.76 17.71 -8.38
C LEU A 4 13.64 18.63 -7.17
N PHE A 5 13.05 18.14 -6.09
CA PHE A 5 13.46 18.61 -4.78
C PHE A 5 14.80 17.95 -4.48
N ARG A 6 15.91 18.59 -4.81
CA ARG A 6 17.21 18.17 -4.32
C ARG A 6 17.25 18.39 -2.82
N SER A 7 17.46 17.31 -2.13
CA SER A 7 17.59 17.21 -0.69
C SER A 7 18.68 18.11 -0.14
N GLY A 8 18.26 18.95 0.72
CA GLY A 8 18.98 19.85 1.60
C GLY A 8 17.91 20.75 2.20
N GLU A 9 18.13 21.35 3.34
CA GLU A 9 17.19 22.34 3.90
C GLU A 9 16.86 23.50 2.96
N GLU A 10 17.61 23.66 1.88
CA GLU A 10 17.43 24.66 0.82
C GLU A 10 16.18 24.39 -0.07
N GLY A 11 15.54 23.23 0.03
CA GLY A 11 14.39 22.85 -0.81
C GLY A 11 13.08 22.69 -0.04
N THR A 12 12.80 23.56 0.95
CA THR A 12 11.52 23.54 1.67
C THR A 12 10.44 24.28 0.89
N ILE A 13 9.28 23.65 0.70
CA ILE A 13 8.10 24.29 0.10
C ILE A 13 6.85 23.97 0.92
N THR A 14 5.82 24.78 0.81
CA THR A 14 4.54 24.52 1.47
C THR A 14 3.71 23.50 0.68
N VAL A 15 2.76 22.85 1.35
CA VAL A 15 1.77 21.99 0.69
C VAL A 15 1.02 22.77 -0.40
N LYS A 16 0.70 24.04 -0.17
CA LYS A 16 0.04 24.90 -1.15
C LYS A 16 0.90 25.08 -2.40
N GLU A 17 2.16 25.48 -2.25
CA GLU A 17 3.09 25.65 -3.36
C GLU A 17 3.34 24.34 -4.11
N ALA A 18 3.49 23.22 -3.38
CA ALA A 18 3.63 21.90 -3.99
C ALA A 18 2.41 21.52 -4.84
N CYS A 19 1.21 21.81 -4.36
CA CYS A 19 -0.03 21.60 -5.08
C CYS A 19 -0.10 22.45 -6.37
N GLU A 20 0.23 23.72 -6.28
CA GLU A 20 0.25 24.64 -7.42
C GLU A 20 1.22 24.15 -8.51
N LEU A 21 2.46 23.80 -8.11
CA LEU A 21 3.48 23.27 -9.03
C LEU A 21 3.06 21.93 -9.65
N PHE A 22 2.44 21.03 -8.87
CA PHE A 22 2.01 19.73 -9.35
C PHE A 22 0.93 19.87 -10.43
N PHE A 23 -0.13 20.65 -10.18
CA PHE A 23 -1.22 20.82 -11.13
C PHE A 23 -0.91 21.77 -12.29
N ALA A 24 0.14 22.59 -12.18
CA ALA A 24 0.71 23.31 -13.33
C ALA A 24 1.47 22.37 -14.29
N ALA A 25 2.03 21.28 -13.78
CA ALA A 25 2.83 20.32 -14.55
C ALA A 25 2.02 19.10 -15.04
N HIS A 26 0.84 18.82 -14.49
CA HIS A 26 0.05 17.62 -14.78
C HIS A 26 -1.43 17.95 -15.05
N ASP A 27 -1.94 17.47 -16.17
CA ASP A 27 -3.36 17.57 -16.49
C ASP A 27 -4.20 16.60 -15.63
N ARG A 28 -5.36 17.07 -15.16
CA ARG A 28 -6.26 16.28 -14.29
C ARG A 28 -6.79 15.03 -14.99
N LYS A 29 -7.07 15.12 -16.29
CA LYS A 29 -7.56 14.00 -17.08
C LYS A 29 -6.48 12.94 -17.22
N GLU A 30 -5.23 13.33 -17.50
CA GLU A 30 -4.09 12.43 -17.55
C GLU A 30 -3.87 11.69 -16.22
N ILE A 31 -4.03 12.38 -15.08
CA ILE A 31 -3.95 11.75 -13.74
C ILE A 31 -5.02 10.67 -13.61
N MET A 32 -6.25 10.93 -14.00
CA MET A 32 -7.36 9.99 -13.89
C MET A 32 -7.27 8.80 -14.87
N GLU A 33 -6.59 8.97 -15.99
CA GLU A 33 -6.36 7.92 -17.00
C GLU A 33 -5.21 6.96 -16.61
N ARG A 34 -4.36 7.32 -15.64
CA ARG A 34 -3.25 6.46 -15.18
C ARG A 34 -3.76 5.14 -14.61
N VAL A 35 -3.06 4.06 -14.93
CA VAL A 35 -3.27 2.76 -14.29
C VAL A 35 -2.53 2.75 -12.94
N SER A 36 -3.19 3.26 -11.91
CA SER A 36 -2.65 3.30 -10.55
C SER A 36 -3.78 3.18 -9.54
N MET A 37 -3.57 2.41 -8.50
CA MET A 37 -4.54 2.32 -7.38
C MET A 37 -4.58 3.60 -6.56
N THR A 38 -3.52 4.41 -6.59
CA THR A 38 -3.39 5.64 -5.79
C THR A 38 -3.50 6.92 -6.62
N LYS A 39 -4.01 6.85 -7.87
CA LYS A 39 -4.10 8.01 -8.75
C LYS A 39 -4.90 9.19 -8.16
N THR A 40 -5.87 8.90 -7.33
CA THR A 40 -6.71 9.92 -6.66
C THR A 40 -6.00 10.63 -5.51
N ALA A 41 -4.83 10.14 -5.05
CA ALA A 41 -4.07 10.77 -3.98
C ALA A 41 -3.63 12.22 -4.31
N ALA A 42 -3.42 12.55 -5.59
CA ALA A 42 -3.13 13.90 -6.04
C ALA A 42 -4.23 14.91 -5.64
N PHE A 43 -5.49 14.47 -5.64
CA PHE A 43 -6.62 15.32 -5.25
C PHE A 43 -6.74 15.49 -3.72
N VAL A 44 -6.12 14.61 -2.93
CA VAL A 44 -5.97 14.82 -1.49
C VAL A 44 -4.97 15.94 -1.23
N LEU A 45 -3.87 16.02 -1.99
CA LEU A 45 -2.93 17.16 -1.90
C LEU A 45 -3.67 18.48 -2.18
N GLU A 46 -4.56 18.50 -3.17
CA GLU A 46 -5.39 19.68 -3.46
C GLU A 46 -6.29 20.06 -2.28
N LYS A 47 -6.94 19.07 -1.65
CA LYS A 47 -7.75 19.31 -0.45
C LYS A 47 -6.91 19.82 0.72
N MET A 48 -5.73 19.24 0.94
CA MET A 48 -4.80 19.72 1.97
C MET A 48 -4.38 21.17 1.73
N ALA A 49 -4.07 21.54 0.48
CA ALA A 49 -3.71 22.90 0.08
C ALA A 49 -4.82 23.94 0.32
N GLN A 50 -6.08 23.50 0.37
CA GLN A 50 -7.26 24.35 0.63
C GLN A 50 -7.61 24.49 2.11
N THR A 51 -6.94 23.78 3.03
CA THR A 51 -7.27 23.78 4.46
C THR A 51 -6.25 24.62 5.24
N GLU A 52 -6.70 25.42 6.22
CA GLU A 52 -5.83 26.16 7.11
C GLU A 52 -4.82 25.27 7.83
N ARG A 53 -5.24 24.07 8.20
CA ARG A 53 -4.41 23.13 8.94
C ARG A 53 -3.18 22.65 8.17
N PHE A 54 -3.28 22.50 6.86
CA PHE A 54 -2.23 21.84 6.07
C PHE A 54 -1.60 22.72 5.00
N CYS A 55 -2.26 23.80 4.56
CA CYS A 55 -1.77 24.61 3.42
C CYS A 55 -0.35 25.13 3.63
N ASN A 56 -0.01 25.51 4.86
CA ASN A 56 1.30 26.04 5.23
C ASN A 56 2.26 24.99 5.80
N ALA A 57 1.86 23.71 5.88
CA ALA A 57 2.75 22.64 6.31
C ALA A 57 3.94 22.54 5.34
N GLN A 58 5.14 22.46 5.90
CA GLN A 58 6.38 22.49 5.11
C GLN A 58 6.79 21.09 4.69
N LEU A 59 7.03 20.89 3.40
CA LEU A 59 7.57 19.69 2.80
C LEU A 59 9.07 19.87 2.56
N PHE A 60 9.87 18.89 2.97
CA PHE A 60 11.33 18.92 2.81
C PHE A 60 11.93 17.52 2.84
N GLY A 61 13.23 17.39 2.58
CA GLY A 61 13.95 16.12 2.67
C GLY A 61 13.46 15.05 1.67
N TYR A 62 12.91 15.46 0.52
CA TYR A 62 12.41 14.54 -0.49
C TYR A 62 13.53 13.76 -1.16
N ILE A 63 13.40 12.44 -1.15
CA ILE A 63 14.22 11.53 -1.96
C ILE A 63 13.29 10.66 -2.80
N ASN A 64 13.69 10.41 -4.04
CA ASN A 64 13.10 9.40 -4.90
C ASN A 64 14.25 8.71 -5.66
N ASP A 65 14.53 7.48 -5.26
CA ASP A 65 15.64 6.66 -5.76
C ASP A 65 15.11 5.32 -6.26
N ILE A 66 15.37 5.02 -7.53
CA ILE A 66 14.98 3.77 -8.19
C ILE A 66 16.25 3.19 -8.79
N SER A 67 16.67 2.04 -8.26
CA SER A 67 17.85 1.30 -8.74
C SER A 67 17.45 -0.10 -9.22
N LYS A 68 17.73 -0.37 -10.50
CA LYS A 68 17.57 -1.72 -11.07
C LYS A 68 18.62 -2.68 -10.52
N GLU A 69 19.83 -2.20 -10.36
CA GLU A 69 20.99 -2.97 -9.88
C GLU A 69 20.75 -3.46 -8.45
N GLU A 70 20.25 -2.59 -7.60
CA GLU A 70 19.91 -2.91 -6.20
C GLU A 70 18.51 -3.50 -6.04
N GLN A 71 17.72 -3.58 -7.11
CA GLN A 71 16.32 -4.01 -7.10
C GLN A 71 15.48 -3.24 -6.07
N SER A 72 15.68 -1.94 -6.01
CA SER A 72 15.17 -1.06 -4.97
C SER A 72 14.39 0.11 -5.57
N GLN A 73 13.24 0.40 -4.96
CA GLN A 73 12.50 1.63 -5.19
C GLN A 73 12.23 2.28 -3.83
N PHE A 74 12.85 3.41 -3.57
CA PHE A 74 12.78 4.13 -2.32
C PHE A 74 12.33 5.57 -2.54
N SER A 75 11.30 6.00 -1.81
CA SER A 75 10.88 7.39 -1.82
C SER A 75 10.36 7.82 -0.46
N VAL A 76 10.68 9.03 -0.05
CA VAL A 76 10.36 9.59 1.25
C VAL A 76 10.23 11.10 1.19
N VAL A 77 9.39 11.66 2.04
CA VAL A 77 9.27 13.12 2.26
C VAL A 77 9.01 13.39 3.74
N CYS A 78 9.57 14.48 4.26
CA CYS A 78 9.26 14.98 5.58
C CYS A 78 8.22 16.10 5.51
N VAL A 79 7.32 16.14 6.48
CA VAL A 79 6.30 17.17 6.65
C VAL A 79 6.44 17.78 8.05
N ARG A 80 6.67 19.09 8.12
CA ARG A 80 6.63 19.84 9.39
C ARG A 80 5.20 20.26 9.65
N LEU A 81 4.62 19.76 10.74
CA LEU A 81 3.25 20.07 11.16
C LEU A 81 3.19 21.30 12.05
N ASP A 82 2.01 21.87 12.24
CA ASP A 82 1.77 23.07 13.03
C ASP A 82 2.20 22.93 14.50
N ASP A 83 2.08 21.70 15.06
CA ASP A 83 2.54 21.37 16.42
C ASP A 83 4.07 21.22 16.52
N LYS A 84 4.79 21.65 15.48
CA LYS A 84 6.25 21.54 15.32
C LYS A 84 6.77 20.09 15.32
N SER A 85 5.90 19.09 15.27
CA SER A 85 6.32 17.72 15.05
C SER A 85 6.68 17.50 13.58
N ILE A 86 7.56 16.53 13.34
CA ILE A 86 7.93 16.12 11.99
C ILE A 86 7.24 14.77 11.69
N TYR A 87 6.57 14.71 10.55
CA TYR A 87 6.07 13.47 10.00
C TYR A 87 6.97 13.02 8.86
N VAL A 88 7.60 11.86 9.00
CA VAL A 88 8.40 11.23 7.95
C VAL A 88 7.50 10.25 7.21
N SER A 89 7.23 10.51 5.95
CA SER A 89 6.33 9.73 5.11
C SER A 89 7.12 8.92 4.09
N PHE A 90 7.17 7.59 4.27
CA PHE A 90 7.72 6.68 3.28
C PHE A 90 6.65 6.32 2.25
N SER A 91 6.99 6.40 0.98
CA SER A 91 6.08 6.07 -0.11
C SER A 91 5.93 4.56 -0.27
N GLY A 92 4.75 4.15 -0.67
CA GLY A 92 4.49 2.79 -1.13
C GLY A 92 5.14 2.51 -2.48
N THR A 93 4.83 1.34 -3.04
CA THR A 93 5.31 0.92 -4.35
C THR A 93 4.76 1.85 -5.44
N ASP A 94 5.66 2.31 -6.30
CA ASP A 94 5.30 3.07 -7.49
C ASP A 94 4.81 2.15 -8.63
N ASN A 95 4.69 2.72 -9.83
CA ASN A 95 4.25 1.97 -11.02
C ASN A 95 5.39 1.17 -11.69
N THR A 96 6.57 1.09 -11.09
CA THR A 96 7.72 0.37 -11.68
C THR A 96 7.73 -1.11 -11.33
N ILE A 97 8.19 -1.93 -12.26
CA ILE A 97 8.43 -3.36 -12.04
C ILE A 97 9.49 -3.58 -10.96
N VAL A 98 10.48 -2.67 -10.86
CA VAL A 98 11.50 -2.69 -9.80
C VAL A 98 10.87 -2.60 -8.41
N GLY A 99 9.93 -1.68 -8.20
CA GLY A 99 9.23 -1.55 -6.93
C GLY A 99 8.40 -2.79 -6.58
N TRP A 100 7.77 -3.41 -7.57
CA TRP A 100 7.05 -4.67 -7.37
C TRP A 100 7.99 -5.83 -7.03
N ARG A 101 9.14 -5.94 -7.71
CA ARG A 101 10.16 -6.95 -7.38
C ARG A 101 10.62 -6.83 -5.93
N GLU A 102 10.88 -5.62 -5.45
CA GLU A 102 11.27 -5.40 -4.06
C GLU A 102 10.20 -5.89 -3.06
N ASN A 103 8.91 -5.74 -3.37
CA ASN A 103 7.84 -6.28 -2.52
C ASN A 103 7.91 -7.82 -2.42
N PHE A 104 8.16 -8.51 -3.53
CA PHE A 104 8.32 -9.96 -3.51
C PHE A 104 9.59 -10.38 -2.75
N ASN A 105 10.66 -9.58 -2.85
CA ASN A 105 11.90 -9.82 -2.13
C ASN A 105 11.70 -9.80 -0.60
N MET A 106 10.74 -9.02 -0.07
CA MET A 106 10.37 -9.04 1.36
C MET A 106 9.93 -10.42 1.86
N GLY A 107 9.45 -11.28 0.97
CA GLY A 107 8.98 -12.63 1.32
C GLY A 107 10.10 -13.64 1.58
N TYR A 108 11.36 -13.34 1.22
CA TYR A 108 12.48 -14.26 1.39
C TYR A 108 13.79 -13.62 1.85
N LEU A 109 13.98 -12.31 1.64
CA LEU A 109 15.13 -11.59 2.19
C LEU A 109 14.90 -11.23 3.65
N SER A 110 15.94 -11.31 4.46
CA SER A 110 15.91 -10.83 5.85
C SER A 110 15.71 -9.31 5.91
N GLU A 111 16.28 -8.59 4.94
CA GLU A 111 16.24 -7.15 4.80
C GLU A 111 16.26 -6.79 3.32
N THR A 112 15.44 -5.83 2.89
CA THR A 112 15.49 -5.31 1.53
C THR A 112 16.33 -4.04 1.44
N PRO A 113 16.88 -3.69 0.26
CA PRO A 113 17.62 -2.45 0.09
C PRO A 113 16.81 -1.21 0.47
N GLY A 114 15.51 -1.17 0.18
CA GLY A 114 14.62 -0.07 0.58
C GLY A 114 14.46 0.05 2.08
N GLN A 115 14.41 -1.07 2.81
CA GLN A 115 14.39 -1.08 4.28
C GLN A 115 15.69 -0.49 4.86
N LEU A 116 16.85 -0.88 4.33
CA LEU A 116 18.15 -0.32 4.74
C LEU A 116 18.26 1.18 4.44
N LYS A 117 17.81 1.61 3.25
CA LYS A 117 17.75 3.04 2.89
C LYS A 117 16.82 3.83 3.81
N ALA A 118 15.72 3.23 4.27
CA ALA A 118 14.79 3.87 5.21
C ALA A 118 15.41 4.08 6.60
N VAL A 119 16.19 3.11 7.09
CA VAL A 119 16.98 3.25 8.34
C VAL A 119 18.02 4.35 8.20
N ASP A 120 18.81 4.29 7.14
CA ASP A 120 19.86 5.27 6.84
C ASP A 120 19.28 6.68 6.73
N TYR A 121 18.16 6.83 6.02
CA TYR A 121 17.46 8.11 5.92
C TYR A 121 17.06 8.67 7.28
N LEU A 122 16.43 7.89 8.16
CA LEU A 122 16.06 8.36 9.50
C LEU A 122 17.28 8.77 10.32
N ASN A 123 18.37 8.00 10.26
CA ASN A 123 19.58 8.28 11.01
C ASN A 123 20.25 9.59 10.57
N HIS A 124 20.14 9.94 9.28
CA HIS A 124 20.77 11.16 8.74
C HIS A 124 19.87 12.39 8.76
N ILE A 125 18.57 12.26 8.52
CA ILE A 125 17.66 13.41 8.40
C ILE A 125 17.25 13.98 9.77
N VAL A 126 17.20 13.14 10.81
CA VAL A 126 16.67 13.53 12.11
C VAL A 126 17.67 14.39 12.86
N LYS A 127 17.33 15.68 13.03
CA LYS A 127 18.14 16.64 13.77
C LYS A 127 17.92 16.56 15.28
N GLU A 128 18.89 17.03 16.05
CA GLU A 128 18.86 17.00 17.52
C GLU A 128 17.70 17.80 18.13
N ASP A 129 17.28 18.87 17.46
CA ASP A 129 16.18 19.75 17.91
C ASP A 129 14.78 19.17 17.64
N TRP A 130 14.65 18.09 16.83
CA TRP A 130 13.37 17.45 16.59
C TRP A 130 12.92 16.63 17.79
N LYS A 131 11.95 17.17 18.54
CA LYS A 131 11.49 16.57 19.81
C LYS A 131 10.42 15.50 19.62
N LYS A 132 9.57 15.64 18.60
CA LYS A 132 8.46 14.73 18.31
C LYS A 132 8.50 14.33 16.85
N ILE A 133 8.66 13.02 16.61
CA ILE A 133 8.72 12.47 15.27
C ILE A 133 7.57 11.48 15.13
N ARG A 134 6.84 11.56 14.03
CA ARG A 134 5.90 10.54 13.56
C ARG A 134 6.46 9.95 12.28
N VAL A 135 6.33 8.66 12.13
CA VAL A 135 6.81 7.95 10.94
C VAL A 135 5.62 7.19 10.38
N GLY A 136 5.44 7.15 9.07
CA GLY A 136 4.33 6.39 8.52
C GLY A 136 4.40 6.27 7.01
N GLY A 137 3.55 5.39 6.48
CA GLY A 137 3.39 5.15 5.07
C GLY A 137 2.25 4.18 4.78
N HIS A 138 1.99 3.99 3.51
CA HIS A 138 0.97 3.08 3.00
C HIS A 138 1.65 1.94 2.22
N SER A 139 1.12 0.72 2.29
CA SER A 139 1.64 -0.43 1.57
C SER A 139 3.10 -0.70 1.94
N LYS A 140 4.02 -0.85 0.99
CA LYS A 140 5.46 -0.93 1.24
C LYS A 140 5.95 0.19 2.17
N GLY A 141 5.46 1.43 2.01
CA GLY A 141 5.82 2.55 2.88
C GLY A 141 5.44 2.33 4.35
N GLY A 142 4.36 1.60 4.62
CA GLY A 142 3.98 1.16 5.97
C GLY A 142 5.03 0.22 6.57
N ASN A 143 5.46 -0.78 5.81
CA ASN A 143 6.55 -1.69 6.21
C ASN A 143 7.86 -0.92 6.44
N LEU A 144 8.29 -0.06 5.49
CA LEU A 144 9.48 0.76 5.64
C LEU A 144 9.45 1.64 6.89
N SER A 145 8.27 2.19 7.21
CA SER A 145 8.05 3.04 8.39
C SER A 145 8.30 2.30 9.70
N VAL A 146 7.77 1.09 9.81
CA VAL A 146 7.98 0.25 10.98
C VAL A 146 9.42 -0.22 11.04
N TYR A 147 9.96 -0.75 9.92
CA TYR A 147 11.33 -1.27 9.87
C TYR A 147 12.34 -0.19 10.27
N ALA A 148 12.27 0.99 9.63
CA ALA A 148 13.17 2.09 9.93
C ALA A 148 13.06 2.56 11.39
N SER A 149 11.84 2.63 11.94
CA SER A 149 11.63 3.02 13.34
C SER A 149 12.18 2.01 14.34
N VAL A 150 12.18 0.72 13.99
CA VAL A 150 12.72 -0.35 14.83
C VAL A 150 14.25 -0.39 14.77
N LYS A 151 14.83 -0.15 13.60
CA LYS A 151 16.28 -0.31 13.35
C LYS A 151 17.10 0.96 13.42
N CYS A 152 16.48 2.16 13.44
CA CYS A 152 17.22 3.41 13.56
C CYS A 152 17.86 3.57 14.95
N ASP A 153 18.72 4.57 15.09
CA ASP A 153 19.44 4.91 16.32
C ASP A 153 18.50 5.08 17.51
N ARG A 154 18.90 4.55 18.65
CA ARG A 154 18.11 4.57 19.88
C ARG A 154 17.69 5.98 20.33
N ASN A 155 18.52 6.96 20.06
CA ASN A 155 18.21 8.35 20.37
C ASN A 155 17.05 8.89 19.51
N ILE A 156 16.92 8.40 18.29
CA ILE A 156 15.81 8.71 17.38
C ILE A 156 14.56 7.94 17.83
N GLN A 157 14.68 6.65 18.14
CA GLN A 157 13.57 5.83 18.65
C GLN A 157 12.85 6.45 19.85
N LYS A 158 13.61 7.07 20.77
CA LYS A 158 13.05 7.75 21.95
C LYS A 158 12.14 8.91 21.55
N ARG A 159 12.45 9.62 20.48
CA ARG A 159 11.73 10.79 19.96
C ARG A 159 10.57 10.44 19.03
N ILE A 160 10.55 9.22 18.50
CA ILE A 160 9.40 8.71 17.73
C ILE A 160 8.23 8.52 18.70
N VAL A 161 7.14 9.25 18.46
CA VAL A 161 5.93 9.21 19.29
C VAL A 161 4.90 8.24 18.73
N LYS A 162 4.84 8.04 17.40
CA LYS A 162 3.92 7.09 16.74
C LYS A 162 4.47 6.67 15.39
N VAL A 163 4.22 5.41 15.06
CA VAL A 163 4.53 4.81 13.76
C VAL A 163 3.23 4.31 13.15
N TYR A 164 2.95 4.69 11.91
CA TYR A 164 1.72 4.32 11.19
C TYR A 164 2.05 3.38 10.04
N SER A 165 1.49 2.18 10.07
CA SER A 165 1.49 1.24 8.95
C SER A 165 0.07 1.18 8.39
N ASN A 166 -0.15 1.78 7.22
CA ASN A 166 -1.45 1.77 6.56
C ASN A 166 -1.44 0.66 5.49
N ASP A 167 -2.07 -0.46 5.80
CA ASP A 167 -2.14 -1.66 4.95
C ASP A 167 -0.77 -2.11 4.42
N GLY A 168 0.27 -1.97 5.28
CA GLY A 168 1.62 -2.42 4.98
C GLY A 168 1.83 -3.87 5.40
N PRO A 169 2.60 -4.67 4.63
CA PRO A 169 2.93 -6.05 5.02
C PRO A 169 3.75 -6.08 6.31
N GLY A 170 3.63 -7.19 7.04
CA GLY A 170 4.36 -7.45 8.27
C GLY A 170 5.83 -7.80 8.05
N PHE A 171 6.38 -8.63 8.94
CA PHE A 171 7.81 -8.96 8.99
C PHE A 171 8.03 -10.46 9.19
N SER A 172 9.29 -10.88 9.16
CA SER A 172 9.66 -12.23 9.57
C SER A 172 9.42 -12.43 11.08
N GLU A 173 9.19 -13.66 11.49
CA GLU A 173 9.04 -14.02 12.90
C GLU A 173 10.26 -13.56 13.73
N GLU A 174 11.48 -13.73 13.20
CA GLU A 174 12.70 -13.25 13.83
C GLU A 174 12.66 -11.75 14.12
N MET A 175 12.19 -10.95 13.15
CA MET A 175 12.09 -9.51 13.32
C MET A 175 11.09 -9.12 14.40
N ILE A 176 9.89 -9.70 14.40
CA ILE A 176 8.85 -9.36 15.39
C ILE A 176 9.22 -9.81 16.80
N GLN A 177 10.00 -10.87 16.96
CA GLN A 177 10.50 -11.36 18.26
C GLN A 177 11.74 -10.57 18.76
N SER A 178 12.31 -9.70 17.93
CA SER A 178 13.50 -8.92 18.30
C SER A 178 13.20 -7.93 19.43
N LYS A 179 14.19 -7.70 20.32
CA LYS A 179 14.07 -6.72 21.42
C LYS A 179 13.79 -5.30 20.92
N GLU A 180 14.26 -4.97 19.73
CA GLU A 180 14.07 -3.70 19.06
C GLU A 180 12.61 -3.51 18.69
N TYR A 181 11.99 -4.51 18.05
CA TYR A 181 10.58 -4.50 17.66
C TYR A 181 9.68 -4.40 18.90
N GLN A 182 9.90 -5.26 19.90
CA GLN A 182 9.13 -5.28 21.15
C GLN A 182 9.14 -3.92 21.86
N ARG A 183 10.25 -3.21 21.81
CA ARG A 183 10.38 -1.88 22.37
C ARG A 183 9.56 -0.83 21.63
N MET A 184 9.46 -0.98 20.32
CA MET A 184 8.69 -0.06 19.45
C MET A 184 7.21 -0.43 19.35
N LEU A 185 6.82 -1.67 19.64
CA LEU A 185 5.47 -2.21 19.54
C LEU A 185 4.37 -1.28 20.10
N PRO A 186 4.51 -0.66 21.31
CA PRO A 186 3.47 0.26 21.82
C PRO A 186 3.30 1.54 21.00
N LYS A 187 4.24 1.86 20.11
CA LYS A 187 4.20 3.03 19.25
C LYS A 187 3.68 2.71 17.85
N ILE A 188 3.64 1.44 17.45
CA ILE A 188 3.14 1.00 16.15
C ILE A 188 1.62 1.05 16.16
N LYS A 189 1.05 1.57 15.09
CA LYS A 189 -0.37 1.61 14.80
C LYS A 189 -0.58 1.11 13.37
N THR A 190 -1.12 -0.09 13.25
CA THR A 190 -1.43 -0.71 11.97
C THR A 190 -2.91 -0.55 11.68
N ILE A 191 -3.22 0.03 10.52
CA ILE A 191 -4.59 0.25 10.04
C ILE A 191 -4.78 -0.59 8.79
N LEU A 192 -5.79 -1.45 8.81
CA LEU A 192 -6.12 -2.36 7.70
C LEU A 192 -7.55 -2.08 7.21
N PRO A 193 -7.84 -2.17 5.90
CA PRO A 193 -9.22 -2.25 5.45
C PRO A 193 -9.82 -3.63 5.82
N GLU A 194 -11.13 -3.70 5.93
CA GLU A 194 -11.85 -4.93 6.31
C GLU A 194 -11.54 -6.14 5.41
N SER A 195 -11.22 -5.93 4.14
CA SER A 195 -10.79 -6.98 3.20
C SER A 195 -9.32 -6.83 2.81
N SER A 196 -8.46 -6.52 3.79
CA SER A 196 -7.02 -6.43 3.56
C SER A 196 -6.46 -7.74 3.02
N ILE A 197 -5.56 -7.64 2.05
CA ILE A 197 -4.74 -8.73 1.53
C ILE A 197 -3.27 -8.41 1.79
N VAL A 198 -2.83 -7.22 1.40
CA VAL A 198 -1.43 -6.82 1.50
C VAL A 198 -0.99 -6.66 2.95
N GLY A 199 -1.80 -5.98 3.76
CA GLY A 199 -1.50 -5.75 5.18
C GLY A 199 -1.59 -6.99 6.05
N MET A 200 -2.16 -8.09 5.54
CA MET A 200 -2.18 -9.38 6.25
C MET A 200 -0.96 -10.24 5.92
N LEU A 201 -0.18 -9.91 4.87
CA LEU A 201 1.00 -10.68 4.51
C LEU A 201 2.09 -10.60 5.57
N LEU A 202 2.81 -11.71 5.77
CA LEU A 202 3.87 -11.88 6.78
C LEU A 202 3.32 -11.81 8.21
N GLU A 203 4.22 -11.65 9.21
CA GLU A 203 3.82 -11.72 10.60
C GLU A 203 3.65 -10.31 11.21
N HIS A 204 2.66 -10.19 12.09
CA HIS A 204 2.33 -9.02 12.88
C HIS A 204 2.15 -9.38 14.34
N GLN A 205 2.48 -8.47 15.24
CA GLN A 205 2.24 -8.67 16.68
C GLN A 205 1.38 -7.55 17.27
N GLU A 206 1.32 -6.41 16.63
CA GLU A 206 0.45 -5.29 17.03
C GLU A 206 -1.03 -5.59 16.75
N LYS A 207 -1.91 -4.94 17.51
CA LYS A 207 -3.34 -4.96 17.24
C LYS A 207 -3.66 -4.10 16.00
N PHE A 208 -4.50 -4.63 15.12
CA PHE A 208 -5.00 -3.89 13.98
C PHE A 208 -6.16 -2.98 14.37
N GLU A 209 -6.20 -1.79 13.79
CA GLU A 209 -7.43 -1.02 13.68
C GLU A 209 -8.01 -1.27 12.28
N VAL A 210 -9.20 -1.85 12.22
CA VAL A 210 -9.82 -2.23 10.94
C VAL A 210 -10.79 -1.14 10.50
N VAL A 211 -10.65 -0.71 9.24
CA VAL A 211 -11.46 0.38 8.68
C VAL A 211 -12.37 -0.12 7.57
N LYS A 212 -13.56 0.47 7.49
CA LYS A 212 -14.50 0.23 6.44
C LYS A 212 -14.04 0.87 5.13
N SER A 213 -14.33 0.23 4.01
CA SER A 213 -14.01 0.73 2.68
C SER A 213 -15.24 0.74 1.77
N SER A 214 -15.32 1.73 0.90
CA SER A 214 -16.34 1.82 -0.16
C SER A 214 -16.08 0.89 -1.35
N LYS A 215 -14.92 0.21 -1.39
CA LYS A 215 -14.54 -0.77 -2.40
C LYS A 215 -14.55 -2.18 -1.83
N SER A 216 -14.32 -3.21 -2.67
CA SER A 216 -14.28 -4.62 -2.28
C SER A 216 -12.98 -5.31 -2.69
N GLY A 217 -12.60 -6.36 -1.95
CA GLY A 217 -11.42 -7.18 -2.23
C GLY A 217 -10.15 -6.37 -2.28
N ILE A 218 -9.23 -6.70 -3.19
CA ILE A 218 -7.92 -6.03 -3.31
C ILE A 218 -8.02 -4.51 -3.59
N GLN A 219 -9.13 -4.03 -4.12
CA GLN A 219 -9.31 -2.60 -4.37
C GLN A 219 -9.41 -1.78 -3.06
N GLN A 220 -9.68 -2.42 -1.93
CA GLN A 220 -9.65 -1.79 -0.60
C GLN A 220 -8.22 -1.38 -0.18
N HIS A 221 -7.19 -1.91 -0.84
CA HIS A 221 -5.81 -1.48 -0.64
C HIS A 221 -5.60 0.01 -0.99
N ASP A 222 -6.46 0.60 -1.83
CA ASP A 222 -6.48 2.05 -2.06
C ASP A 222 -7.04 2.77 -0.82
N ALA A 223 -6.17 3.40 -0.05
CA ALA A 223 -6.55 4.12 1.16
C ALA A 223 -7.55 5.27 0.90
N MET A 224 -7.69 5.74 -0.35
CA MET A 224 -8.70 6.74 -0.73
C MET A 224 -10.13 6.18 -0.75
N SER A 225 -10.27 4.86 -0.66
CA SER A 225 -11.56 4.18 -0.53
C SER A 225 -12.01 3.99 0.92
N TRP A 226 -11.16 4.28 1.91
CA TRP A 226 -11.47 4.11 3.32
C TRP A 226 -12.47 5.16 3.78
N GLU A 227 -13.54 4.71 4.44
CA GLU A 227 -14.61 5.60 4.86
C GLU A 227 -14.19 6.48 6.04
N VAL A 228 -14.54 7.76 5.96
CA VAL A 228 -14.23 8.78 6.98
C VAL A 228 -15.53 9.39 7.48
N LEU A 229 -15.65 9.49 8.81
CA LEU A 229 -16.74 10.19 9.48
C LEU A 229 -16.16 11.29 10.37
N GLY A 230 -16.39 12.55 9.99
CA GLY A 230 -15.80 13.68 10.71
C GLY A 230 -14.27 13.67 10.60
N SER A 231 -13.59 13.51 11.74
CA SER A 231 -12.12 13.55 11.83
C SER A 231 -11.44 12.18 11.97
N HIS A 232 -12.18 11.08 11.79
CA HIS A 232 -11.67 9.73 11.99
C HIS A 232 -12.23 8.77 10.95
N PHE A 233 -11.58 7.61 10.78
CA PHE A 233 -12.07 6.52 9.95
C PHE A 233 -13.31 5.87 10.56
N VAL A 234 -14.17 5.30 9.73
CA VAL A 234 -15.22 4.38 10.18
C VAL A 234 -14.56 3.03 10.48
N TYR A 235 -14.53 2.67 11.76
CA TYR A 235 -13.92 1.43 12.20
C TYR A 235 -14.93 0.29 12.20
N VAL A 236 -14.44 -0.92 11.96
CA VAL A 236 -15.14 -2.19 12.09
C VAL A 236 -14.40 -3.10 13.07
N GLU A 237 -15.08 -4.08 13.64
CA GLU A 237 -14.50 -4.89 14.73
C GLU A 237 -13.37 -5.81 14.22
N GLU A 238 -13.55 -6.43 13.06
CA GLU A 238 -12.64 -7.48 12.57
C GLU A 238 -12.41 -7.39 11.05
N VAL A 239 -11.30 -7.98 10.62
CA VAL A 239 -11.01 -8.24 9.21
C VAL A 239 -11.98 -9.30 8.68
N ALA A 240 -12.42 -9.16 7.43
CA ALA A 240 -13.34 -10.09 6.80
C ALA A 240 -12.80 -11.54 6.80
N PRO A 241 -13.63 -12.55 7.11
CA PRO A 241 -13.18 -13.96 7.17
C PRO A 241 -12.51 -14.45 5.90
N GLN A 242 -12.86 -13.90 4.74
CA GLN A 242 -12.24 -14.25 3.46
C GLN A 242 -10.79 -13.78 3.37
N SER A 243 -10.47 -12.62 3.97
CA SER A 243 -9.09 -12.11 4.03
C SER A 243 -8.23 -12.99 4.94
N ILE A 244 -8.77 -13.41 6.08
CA ILE A 244 -8.09 -14.34 7.00
C ILE A 244 -7.80 -15.66 6.28
N LEU A 245 -8.80 -16.24 5.59
CA LEU A 245 -8.62 -17.50 4.85
C LEU A 245 -7.59 -17.35 3.72
N LEU A 246 -7.58 -16.21 3.02
CA LEU A 246 -6.60 -15.96 1.97
C LEU A 246 -5.19 -15.83 2.55
N ASP A 247 -5.03 -15.09 3.65
CA ASP A 247 -3.77 -14.94 4.35
C ASP A 247 -3.20 -16.30 4.80
N GLU A 248 -4.01 -17.09 5.52
CA GLU A 248 -3.60 -18.45 5.93
C GLU A 248 -3.20 -19.33 4.75
N THR A 249 -3.92 -19.20 3.64
CA THR A 249 -3.65 -19.97 2.42
C THR A 249 -2.34 -19.55 1.76
N MET A 250 -2.09 -18.24 1.68
CA MET A 250 -0.85 -17.67 1.14
C MET A 250 0.35 -18.00 2.05
N LYS A 251 0.19 -17.88 3.36
CA LYS A 251 1.23 -18.26 4.33
C LYS A 251 1.57 -19.73 4.19
N LYS A 252 0.59 -20.64 4.20
CA LYS A 252 0.82 -22.09 4.00
C LYS A 252 1.59 -22.39 2.72
N TRP A 253 1.24 -21.72 1.61
CA TRP A 253 1.96 -21.90 0.36
C TRP A 253 3.39 -21.34 0.42
N ILE A 254 3.58 -20.14 0.96
CA ILE A 254 4.91 -19.53 1.12
C ILE A 254 5.81 -20.40 2.01
N PHE A 255 5.27 -20.96 3.09
CA PHE A 255 6.03 -21.84 3.99
C PHE A 255 6.40 -23.19 3.37
N GLN A 256 5.70 -23.65 2.33
CA GLN A 256 6.09 -24.86 1.58
C GLN A 256 7.31 -24.63 0.68
N LEU A 257 7.62 -23.36 0.36
CA LEU A 257 8.76 -22.99 -0.47
C LEU A 257 10.00 -22.77 0.40
N THR A 258 11.15 -23.34 -0.01
CA THR A 258 12.44 -22.93 0.57
C THR A 258 12.77 -21.49 0.17
N LYS A 259 13.75 -20.88 0.84
CA LYS A 259 14.21 -19.53 0.48
C LYS A 259 14.68 -19.48 -0.98
N GLU A 260 15.45 -20.48 -1.40
CA GLU A 260 15.99 -20.63 -2.75
C GLU A 260 14.88 -20.76 -3.79
N GLN A 261 13.82 -21.52 -3.51
CA GLN A 261 12.66 -21.64 -4.39
C GLN A 261 11.89 -20.33 -4.54
N ARG A 262 11.74 -19.56 -3.47
CA ARG A 262 11.11 -18.22 -3.53
C ARG A 262 11.94 -17.28 -4.40
N GLU A 263 13.25 -17.25 -4.21
CA GLU A 263 14.21 -16.48 -5.00
C GLU A 263 14.15 -16.89 -6.48
N GLU A 264 14.20 -18.20 -6.76
CA GLU A 264 14.10 -18.73 -8.13
C GLU A 264 12.82 -18.28 -8.85
N ILE A 265 11.67 -18.33 -8.16
CA ILE A 265 10.38 -17.87 -8.73
C ILE A 265 10.42 -16.38 -9.02
N VAL A 266 10.85 -15.56 -8.06
CA VAL A 266 10.91 -14.10 -8.21
C VAL A 266 11.87 -13.73 -9.33
N ASP A 267 13.09 -14.23 -9.32
CA ASP A 267 14.10 -13.93 -10.33
C ASP A 267 13.66 -14.35 -11.74
N THR A 268 13.07 -15.54 -11.85
CA THR A 268 12.59 -16.03 -13.15
C THR A 268 11.47 -15.13 -13.70
N VAL A 269 10.47 -14.80 -12.89
CA VAL A 269 9.35 -13.96 -13.34
C VAL A 269 9.82 -12.57 -13.74
N PHE A 270 10.64 -11.92 -12.90
CA PHE A 270 11.08 -10.55 -13.17
C PHE A 270 12.12 -10.46 -14.28
N SER A 271 13.03 -11.44 -14.43
CA SER A 271 13.94 -11.55 -15.58
C SER A 271 13.16 -11.58 -16.90
N MET A 272 12.06 -12.30 -16.95
CA MET A 272 11.23 -12.39 -18.16
C MET A 272 10.47 -11.11 -18.46
N LEU A 273 10.04 -10.36 -17.44
CA LEU A 273 9.45 -9.05 -17.64
C LEU A 273 10.50 -8.08 -18.23
N ASP A 274 11.74 -8.15 -17.76
CA ASP A 274 12.86 -7.38 -18.32
C ASP A 274 13.15 -7.79 -19.77
N ASP A 275 13.22 -9.09 -20.09
CA ASP A 275 13.41 -9.61 -21.46
C ASP A 275 12.28 -9.12 -22.40
N ALA A 276 11.06 -9.05 -21.90
CA ALA A 276 9.89 -8.55 -22.63
C ALA A 276 9.82 -7.02 -22.71
N LYS A 277 10.81 -6.30 -22.11
CA LYS A 277 10.84 -4.82 -21.98
C LYS A 277 9.59 -4.25 -21.32
N ILE A 278 9.08 -4.94 -20.30
CA ILE A 278 7.98 -4.52 -19.46
C ILE A 278 8.58 -3.90 -18.19
N TYR A 279 8.58 -2.57 -18.10
CA TYR A 279 9.22 -1.84 -17.01
C TYR A 279 8.23 -1.20 -16.04
N THR A 280 6.96 -1.11 -16.46
CA THR A 280 5.89 -0.53 -15.66
C THR A 280 4.66 -1.44 -15.64
N VAL A 281 3.80 -1.23 -14.68
CA VAL A 281 2.49 -1.90 -14.61
C VAL A 281 1.64 -1.54 -15.83
N ASP A 282 1.76 -0.32 -16.35
CA ASP A 282 1.08 0.09 -17.58
C ASP A 282 1.54 -0.72 -18.79
N ASP A 283 2.86 -0.92 -18.95
CA ASP A 283 3.41 -1.80 -20.00
C ASP A 283 2.86 -3.21 -19.88
N PHE A 284 2.78 -3.72 -18.63
CA PHE A 284 2.23 -5.01 -18.34
C PHE A 284 0.75 -5.11 -18.73
N TYR A 285 -0.09 -4.12 -18.39
CA TYR A 285 -1.51 -4.11 -18.75
C TYR A 285 -1.76 -3.97 -20.23
N ASN A 286 -0.95 -3.23 -20.95
CA ASN A 286 -1.09 -3.03 -22.40
C ASN A 286 -0.61 -4.24 -23.24
N SER A 287 0.08 -5.22 -22.64
CA SER A 287 0.71 -6.36 -23.32
C SER A 287 -0.09 -7.67 -23.23
N LYS A 288 -1.43 -7.64 -23.47
CA LYS A 288 -2.38 -8.74 -23.17
C LYS A 288 -1.94 -10.17 -23.59
N TRP A 289 -1.45 -10.38 -24.79
CA TRP A 289 -0.99 -11.69 -25.25
C TRP A 289 0.41 -12.04 -24.78
N LYS A 290 1.30 -11.06 -24.64
CA LYS A 290 2.64 -11.29 -24.11
C LYS A 290 2.61 -11.84 -22.68
N LYS A 291 1.67 -11.42 -21.83
CA LYS A 291 1.51 -11.92 -20.45
C LYS A 291 1.41 -13.42 -20.36
N VAL A 292 0.50 -14.02 -21.14
CA VAL A 292 0.26 -15.46 -21.08
C VAL A 292 1.48 -16.21 -21.58
N GLN A 293 2.11 -15.74 -22.66
CA GLN A 293 3.32 -16.35 -23.19
C GLN A 293 4.49 -16.24 -22.21
N GLU A 294 4.65 -15.09 -21.55
CA GLU A 294 5.73 -14.87 -20.60
C GLU A 294 5.53 -15.72 -19.33
N LEU A 295 4.32 -15.81 -18.79
CA LEU A 295 4.01 -16.70 -17.66
C LEU A 295 4.28 -18.17 -18.00
N MET A 296 3.95 -18.60 -19.22
CA MET A 296 4.22 -19.97 -19.67
C MET A 296 5.71 -20.25 -19.84
N LYS A 297 6.47 -19.29 -20.35
CA LYS A 297 7.94 -19.36 -20.43
C LYS A 297 8.58 -19.34 -19.04
N ALA A 298 8.08 -18.48 -18.13
CA ALA A 298 8.56 -18.42 -16.75
C ALA A 298 8.49 -19.81 -16.10
N LYS A 299 7.34 -20.45 -16.21
CA LYS A 299 7.16 -21.81 -15.68
C LYS A 299 8.20 -22.80 -16.23
N SER A 300 8.52 -22.77 -17.52
CA SER A 300 9.44 -23.72 -18.14
C SER A 300 10.91 -23.52 -17.75
N LYS A 301 11.26 -22.35 -17.19
CA LYS A 301 12.63 -22.05 -16.72
C LYS A 301 12.87 -22.45 -15.26
N LEU A 302 11.80 -22.69 -14.49
CA LEU A 302 11.89 -23.11 -13.10
C LEU A 302 12.35 -24.58 -12.99
N SER A 303 12.96 -24.94 -11.86
CA SER A 303 13.27 -26.33 -11.55
C SER A 303 11.96 -27.18 -11.52
N PRO A 304 12.01 -28.49 -11.82
CA PRO A 304 10.80 -29.33 -11.87
C PRO A 304 9.96 -29.26 -10.58
N GLU A 305 10.61 -29.21 -9.42
CA GLU A 305 9.94 -29.11 -8.12
C GLU A 305 9.24 -27.75 -7.97
N THR A 306 9.94 -26.67 -8.31
CA THR A 306 9.39 -25.31 -8.25
C THR A 306 8.28 -25.09 -9.27
N GLN A 307 8.33 -25.77 -10.44
CA GLN A 307 7.25 -25.71 -11.44
C GLN A 307 5.90 -26.21 -10.88
N GLU A 308 5.91 -27.28 -10.11
CA GLU A 308 4.67 -27.79 -9.52
C GLU A 308 4.15 -26.85 -8.44
N LEU A 309 5.01 -26.35 -7.56
CA LEU A 309 4.65 -25.36 -6.52
C LEU A 309 4.12 -24.07 -7.12
N PHE A 310 4.77 -23.55 -8.17
CA PHE A 310 4.30 -22.39 -8.93
C PHE A 310 2.92 -22.61 -9.56
N SER A 311 2.70 -23.82 -10.10
CA SER A 311 1.41 -24.19 -10.69
C SER A 311 0.32 -24.31 -9.64
N GLN A 312 0.63 -24.81 -8.45
CA GLN A 312 -0.28 -24.85 -7.31
C GLN A 312 -0.69 -23.43 -6.88
N ALA A 313 0.27 -22.51 -6.79
CA ALA A 313 0.01 -21.10 -6.47
C ALA A 313 -0.92 -20.45 -7.51
N LEU A 314 -0.65 -20.63 -8.79
CA LEU A 314 -1.52 -20.10 -9.85
C LEU A 314 -2.93 -20.66 -9.79
N ARG A 315 -3.08 -21.99 -9.55
CA ARG A 315 -4.41 -22.63 -9.38
C ARG A 315 -5.16 -22.05 -8.16
N MET A 316 -4.42 -21.81 -7.07
CA MET A 316 -4.96 -21.26 -5.82
C MET A 316 -5.44 -19.82 -6.01
N LEU A 317 -4.61 -18.95 -6.60
CA LEU A 317 -4.97 -17.57 -6.94
C LEU A 317 -6.17 -17.50 -7.90
N TRP A 318 -6.21 -18.37 -8.90
CA TRP A 318 -7.33 -18.49 -9.83
C TRP A 318 -8.64 -18.90 -9.12
N LYS A 319 -8.58 -19.90 -8.24
CA LYS A 319 -9.74 -20.36 -7.46
C LYS A 319 -10.27 -19.28 -6.53
N THR A 320 -9.37 -18.59 -5.82
CA THR A 320 -9.71 -17.53 -4.88
C THR A 320 -10.24 -16.30 -5.63
N GLY A 321 -9.59 -15.90 -6.72
CA GLY A 321 -10.04 -14.79 -7.57
C GLY A 321 -11.43 -15.04 -8.16
N ASN A 322 -11.71 -16.22 -8.66
CA ASN A 322 -13.03 -16.60 -9.19
C ASN A 322 -14.12 -16.63 -8.12
N GLN A 323 -13.81 -17.05 -6.89
CA GLN A 323 -14.77 -17.04 -5.78
C GLN A 323 -15.09 -15.60 -5.36
N THR A 324 -14.09 -14.72 -5.30
CA THR A 324 -14.25 -13.30 -4.97
C THR A 324 -15.08 -12.58 -6.02
N VAL A 325 -14.80 -12.80 -7.31
CA VAL A 325 -15.57 -12.20 -8.43
C VAL A 325 -17.02 -12.67 -8.42
N LYS A 326 -17.28 -13.97 -8.26
CA LYS A 326 -18.64 -14.50 -8.19
C LYS A 326 -19.43 -13.94 -7.00
N LYS A 327 -18.79 -13.72 -5.85
CA LYS A 327 -19.43 -13.19 -4.65
C LYS A 327 -19.72 -11.70 -4.80
N SER A 328 -18.77 -10.91 -5.35
CA SER A 328 -18.96 -9.50 -5.64
C SER A 328 -20.07 -9.25 -6.65
N VAL A 329 -20.14 -10.06 -7.72
CA VAL A 329 -21.24 -9.98 -8.70
C VAL A 329 -22.60 -10.33 -8.07
N LYS A 330 -22.64 -11.36 -7.21
CA LYS A 330 -23.87 -11.75 -6.52
C LYS A 330 -24.32 -10.65 -5.54
N GLN A 331 -23.40 -10.03 -4.83
CA GLN A 331 -23.69 -8.94 -3.89
C GLN A 331 -24.15 -7.68 -4.61
N ALA A 332 -23.51 -7.29 -5.70
CA ALA A 332 -23.92 -6.16 -6.53
C ALA A 332 -25.29 -6.37 -7.19
N VAL A 333 -25.65 -7.62 -7.52
CA VAL A 333 -27.00 -7.97 -8.01
C VAL A 333 -28.02 -7.87 -6.87
N LEU A 334 -27.71 -8.34 -5.66
CA LEU A 334 -28.59 -8.24 -4.51
C LEU A 334 -28.85 -6.78 -4.11
N GLU A 335 -27.81 -5.95 -4.05
CA GLU A 335 -27.93 -4.52 -3.76
C GLU A 335 -28.81 -3.79 -4.80
N LYS A 336 -28.66 -4.08 -6.09
CA LYS A 336 -29.54 -3.54 -7.14
C LYS A 336 -30.98 -4.02 -7.02
N VAL A 337 -31.20 -5.26 -6.59
CA VAL A 337 -32.56 -5.79 -6.36
C VAL A 337 -33.21 -5.13 -5.12
N GLU A 338 -32.44 -4.90 -4.06
CA GLU A 338 -32.92 -4.19 -2.87
C GLU A 338 -33.23 -2.71 -3.17
N GLU A 339 -32.38 -2.05 -3.94
CA GLU A 339 -32.58 -0.68 -4.39
C GLU A 339 -33.84 -0.56 -5.27
N ALA A 340 -34.04 -1.50 -6.19
CA ALA A 340 -35.26 -1.57 -7.01
C ALA A 340 -36.51 -1.81 -6.14
N ASN A 341 -36.44 -2.73 -5.18
CA ASN A 341 -37.56 -3.01 -4.27
C ASN A 341 -37.88 -1.81 -3.37
N SER A 342 -36.90 -1.05 -2.93
CA SER A 342 -37.11 0.18 -2.15
C SER A 342 -37.78 1.28 -2.96
N LEU A 343 -37.46 1.41 -4.24
CA LEU A 343 -38.10 2.34 -5.17
C LEU A 343 -39.57 1.96 -5.41
N PHE A 344 -39.90 0.66 -5.56
CA PHE A 344 -41.27 0.17 -5.73
C PHE A 344 -42.11 0.29 -4.46
N SER A 345 -41.51 0.17 -3.28
CA SER A 345 -42.25 0.36 -1.99
C SER A 345 -42.58 1.83 -1.74
N ASN A 346 -41.68 2.75 -2.09
CA ASN A 346 -41.93 4.19 -1.98
C ASN A 346 -42.98 4.71 -2.97
N ASP A 347 -43.15 4.08 -4.11
CA ASP A 347 -44.17 4.47 -5.10
C ASP A 347 -45.59 3.99 -4.66
N LYS A 348 -45.66 2.83 -4.00
CA LYS A 348 -46.95 2.35 -3.40
C LYS A 348 -47.41 3.21 -2.22
N SER A 349 -46.49 3.69 -1.39
CA SER A 349 -46.84 4.60 -0.27
C SER A 349 -47.31 5.97 -0.76
N LYS A 350 -46.74 6.50 -1.85
CA LYS A 350 -47.21 7.75 -2.46
C LYS A 350 -48.56 7.63 -3.18
N LYS A 351 -48.90 6.45 -3.73
CA LYS A 351 -50.23 6.20 -4.33
C LYS A 351 -51.34 6.01 -3.30
N SER A 352 -51.04 5.37 -2.15
CA SER A 352 -52.03 5.22 -1.05
C SER A 352 -52.35 6.55 -0.39
N MET A 353 -51.39 7.47 -0.25
CA MET A 353 -51.62 8.82 0.30
C MET A 353 -52.43 9.76 -0.63
N LYS A 354 -52.46 9.49 -1.94
CA LYS A 354 -53.29 10.26 -2.89
C LYS A 354 -54.72 9.75 -2.99
N SER A 355 -55.03 8.48 -2.60
CA SER A 355 -56.38 7.92 -2.60
C SER A 355 -57.19 8.21 -1.34
N SER A 356 -56.52 8.63 -0.24
CA SER A 356 -57.16 9.00 1.02
C SER A 356 -57.49 10.51 1.15
N LYS A 357 -57.26 11.28 0.07
CA LYS A 357 -57.56 12.73 0.00
C LYS A 357 -58.62 13.06 -1.08
N LYS A 358 -59.44 12.10 -1.48
CA LYS A 358 -60.67 12.36 -2.27
C LYS A 358 -61.93 12.04 -1.49
#